data_21fade9e762f214d92f322bd97b9229f
#
_entry.id   21fade9e762f214d92f322bd97b9229f
#
_cell.length_a   1.000
_cell.length_b   1.000
_cell.length_c   1.000
_cell.angle_alpha   90.00
_cell.angle_beta   90.00
_cell.angle_gamma   90.00
#
_symmetry.space_group_name_H-M   'P 1'
#
loop_
_entity.id
_entity.type
_entity.pdbx_description
1 polymer ?
#
loop_
_entity_poly.entity_id
_entity_poly.type
_entity_poly.pdbx_seq_one_letter_code
_entity_poly.pdbx_strand_id
1 'polypeptide(L)'
;MTTPPGQTGFAPSLKGRALRLLAAREQSRAELERKLRAHEEMPGQLAQVLDELQAKDFISEARVVESVLNRRASRYGAARVRHELLGKGLDAELVLAAMQGLKATELERAREVWRKKFDGKAGVAASDAAGRAKQMRFLAARGFGADVIRRIVAQSED
;
A
#
# COMPACT_ATOMS: atom_id res chain seq x y z
N MET A 1 19.62 -22.18 49.29
CA MET A 1 19.11 -22.29 47.90
C MET A 1 18.79 -20.90 47.43
N THR A 2 19.66 -20.31 46.65
CA THR A 2 19.46 -19.02 46.05
C THR A 2 18.74 -19.24 44.72
N THR A 3 17.48 -18.86 44.68
CA THR A 3 16.69 -18.73 43.45
C THR A 3 17.40 -17.68 42.58
N PRO A 4 17.79 -17.98 41.32
CA PRO A 4 18.32 -16.95 40.48
C PRO A 4 17.23 -15.90 40.24
N PRO A 5 17.59 -14.62 40.19
CA PRO A 5 16.62 -13.60 39.90
C PRO A 5 16.02 -13.91 38.52
N GLY A 6 14.73 -14.22 38.53
CA GLY A 6 13.99 -14.43 37.31
C GLY A 6 14.22 -13.22 36.43
N GLN A 7 14.64 -13.47 35.20
CA GLN A 7 14.62 -12.47 34.15
C GLN A 7 13.17 -12.02 34.03
N THR A 8 12.83 -10.95 34.73
CA THR A 8 11.61 -10.20 34.44
C THR A 8 11.85 -9.57 33.07
N GLY A 9 11.60 -10.35 32.02
CA GLY A 9 11.49 -9.81 30.70
C GLY A 9 10.41 -8.75 30.77
N PHE A 10 10.80 -7.49 30.77
CA PHE A 10 9.85 -6.39 30.68
C PHE A 10 9.07 -6.56 29.39
N ALA A 11 7.80 -6.93 29.49
CA ALA A 11 6.89 -6.84 28.37
C ALA A 11 6.91 -5.37 27.88
N PRO A 12 7.11 -5.11 26.59
CA PRO A 12 7.13 -3.75 26.10
C PRO A 12 5.79 -3.08 26.38
N SER A 13 5.84 -1.79 26.75
CA SER A 13 4.63 -0.99 26.94
C SER A 13 3.85 -0.89 25.64
N LEU A 14 2.57 -0.52 25.73
CA LEU A 14 1.72 -0.29 24.57
C LEU A 14 2.33 0.76 23.63
N LYS A 15 2.85 1.85 24.19
CA LYS A 15 3.59 2.89 23.44
C LYS A 15 4.85 2.32 22.79
N GLY A 16 5.62 1.51 23.50
CA GLY A 16 6.81 0.86 22.99
C GLY A 16 6.50 -0.09 21.82
N ARG A 17 5.40 -0.82 21.91
CA ARG A 17 4.93 -1.68 20.81
C ARG A 17 4.55 -0.86 19.58
N ALA A 18 3.84 0.24 19.77
CA ALA A 18 3.47 1.14 18.69
C ALA A 18 4.70 1.74 18.00
N LEU A 19 5.65 2.24 18.76
CA LEU A 19 6.89 2.81 18.24
C LEU A 19 7.72 1.78 17.48
N ARG A 20 7.75 0.55 17.92
CA ARG A 20 8.44 -0.55 17.22
C ARG A 20 7.80 -0.83 15.86
N LEU A 21 6.47 -0.84 15.79
CA LEU A 21 5.75 -1.02 14.52
C LEU A 21 6.01 0.15 13.57
N LEU A 22 5.99 1.38 14.07
CA LEU A 22 6.25 2.59 13.29
C LEU A 22 7.70 2.68 12.81
N ALA A 23 8.65 2.16 13.58
CA ALA A 23 10.06 2.09 13.18
C ALA A 23 10.28 1.16 11.99
N ALA A 24 9.47 0.10 11.87
CA ALA A 24 9.56 -0.84 10.75
C ALA A 24 9.02 -0.27 9.45
N ARG A 25 7.90 0.45 9.50
CA ARG A 25 7.28 1.15 8.36
C ARG A 25 6.23 2.15 8.83
N GLU A 26 5.81 3.02 7.92
CA GLU A 26 4.66 3.89 8.17
C GLU A 26 3.39 3.04 8.37
N GLN A 27 2.59 3.41 9.35
CA GLN A 27 1.34 2.73 9.67
C GLN A 27 0.24 3.74 9.97
N SER A 28 -0.98 3.45 9.50
CA SER A 28 -2.13 4.26 9.84
C SER A 28 -2.56 4.01 11.28
N ARG A 29 -3.32 4.95 11.84
CA ARG A 29 -3.91 4.77 13.17
C ARG A 29 -4.78 3.51 13.23
N ALA A 30 -5.60 3.26 12.21
CA ALA A 30 -6.46 2.08 12.14
C ALA A 30 -5.65 0.77 12.12
N GLU A 31 -4.51 0.74 11.43
CA GLU A 31 -3.59 -0.42 11.46
C GLU A 31 -3.06 -0.68 12.86
N LEU A 32 -2.61 0.37 13.54
CA LEU A 32 -2.08 0.27 14.90
C LEU A 32 -3.17 -0.17 15.90
N GLU A 33 -4.38 0.35 15.76
CA GLU A 33 -5.52 -0.08 16.58
C GLU A 33 -5.78 -1.57 16.45
N ARG A 34 -5.82 -2.10 15.24
CA ARG A 34 -6.03 -3.53 14.99
C ARG A 34 -4.93 -4.39 15.57
N LYS A 35 -3.67 -3.98 15.40
CA LYS A 35 -2.51 -4.75 15.84
C LYS A 35 -2.32 -4.70 17.36
N LEU A 36 -2.68 -3.61 17.99
CA LEU A 36 -2.40 -3.37 19.41
C LEU A 36 -3.59 -3.59 20.34
N ARG A 37 -4.78 -3.77 19.80
CA ARG A 37 -6.01 -3.94 20.60
C ARG A 37 -5.88 -5.06 21.64
N ALA A 38 -5.26 -6.17 21.28
CA ALA A 38 -5.07 -7.31 22.18
C ALA A 38 -4.09 -7.02 23.34
N HIS A 39 -3.32 -5.95 23.25
CA HIS A 39 -2.34 -5.54 24.27
C HIS A 39 -2.84 -4.40 25.15
N GLU A 40 -4.06 -3.92 24.93
CA GLU A 40 -4.67 -2.90 25.78
C GLU A 40 -5.04 -3.52 27.13
N GLU A 41 -4.56 -2.93 28.21
CA GLU A 41 -4.81 -3.44 29.57
C GLU A 41 -6.02 -2.75 30.22
N MET A 42 -6.27 -1.48 29.85
CA MET A 42 -7.36 -0.69 30.38
C MET A 42 -8.12 0.01 29.24
N PRO A 43 -9.45 0.13 29.32
CA PRO A 43 -10.22 0.84 28.33
C PRO A 43 -9.71 2.27 28.12
N GLY A 44 -9.53 2.67 26.86
CA GLY A 44 -9.05 4.01 26.49
C GLY A 44 -7.53 4.21 26.47
N GLN A 45 -6.77 3.25 26.98
CA GLN A 45 -5.31 3.33 27.00
C GLN A 45 -4.71 3.43 25.60
N LEU A 46 -5.17 2.60 24.67
CA LEU A 46 -4.70 2.58 23.30
C LEU A 46 -5.00 3.91 22.59
N ALA A 47 -6.22 4.42 22.71
CA ALA A 47 -6.62 5.69 22.13
C ALA A 47 -5.71 6.84 22.62
N GLN A 48 -5.41 6.87 23.91
CA GLN A 48 -4.54 7.88 24.52
C GLN A 48 -3.11 7.80 23.98
N VAL A 49 -2.55 6.60 23.85
CA VAL A 49 -1.21 6.39 23.29
C VAL A 49 -1.16 6.84 21.82
N LEU A 50 -2.16 6.47 21.03
CA LEU A 50 -2.21 6.84 19.62
C LEU A 50 -2.42 8.34 19.43
N ASP A 51 -3.24 8.98 20.26
CA ASP A 51 -3.40 10.44 20.26
C ASP A 51 -2.07 11.15 20.51
N GLU A 52 -1.31 10.69 21.49
CA GLU A 52 0.02 11.24 21.80
C GLU A 52 0.98 11.08 20.63
N LEU A 53 1.04 9.88 20.03
CA LEU A 53 1.93 9.62 18.90
C LEU A 53 1.53 10.42 17.66
N GLN A 54 0.24 10.60 17.45
CA GLN A 54 -0.27 11.43 16.36
C GLN A 54 0.06 12.90 16.56
N ALA A 55 -0.11 13.41 17.78
CA ALA A 55 0.25 14.80 18.13
C ALA A 55 1.74 15.08 17.96
N LYS A 56 2.60 14.10 18.19
CA LYS A 56 4.05 14.18 18.00
C LYS A 56 4.52 13.83 16.59
N ASP A 57 3.59 13.63 15.67
CA ASP A 57 3.85 13.31 14.26
C ASP A 57 4.54 11.96 14.01
N PHE A 58 4.49 11.03 14.95
CA PHE A 58 4.90 9.65 14.73
C PHE A 58 3.91 8.88 13.86
N ILE A 59 2.64 9.28 13.90
CA ILE A 59 1.58 8.77 13.03
C ILE A 59 1.18 9.91 12.10
N SER A 60 1.29 9.68 10.78
CA SER A 60 0.89 10.66 9.77
C SER A 60 0.22 9.93 8.60
N GLU A 61 -1.06 10.20 8.38
CA GLU A 61 -1.80 9.63 7.26
C GLU A 61 -1.19 10.04 5.92
N ALA A 62 -0.72 11.26 5.79
CA ALA A 62 -0.06 11.75 4.59
C ALA A 62 1.19 10.92 4.26
N ARG A 63 2.02 10.62 5.26
CA ARG A 63 3.21 9.77 5.06
C ARG A 63 2.83 8.33 4.74
N VAL A 64 1.74 7.80 5.30
CA VAL A 64 1.24 6.47 4.94
C VAL A 64 0.86 6.42 3.46
N VAL A 65 0.13 7.40 2.97
CA VAL A 65 -0.24 7.52 1.55
C VAL A 65 1.02 7.57 0.68
N GLU A 66 1.95 8.46 0.99
CA GLU A 66 3.21 8.60 0.27
C GLU A 66 4.00 7.29 0.23
N SER A 67 4.09 6.59 1.34
CA SER A 67 4.76 5.30 1.45
C SER A 67 4.12 4.25 0.52
N VAL A 68 2.79 4.17 0.49
CA VAL A 68 2.07 3.25 -0.40
C VAL A 68 2.32 3.61 -1.87
N LEU A 69 2.21 4.89 -2.22
CA LEU A 69 2.45 5.37 -3.58
C LEU A 69 3.87 5.03 -4.05
N ASN A 70 4.87 5.28 -3.22
CA ASN A 70 6.27 4.99 -3.53
C ASN A 70 6.53 3.50 -3.77
N ARG A 71 5.84 2.62 -3.05
CA ARG A 71 6.01 1.17 -3.18
C ARG A 71 5.19 0.55 -4.32
N ARG A 72 4.03 1.12 -4.62
CA ARG A 72 3.02 0.47 -5.46
C ARG A 72 2.79 1.13 -6.81
N ALA A 73 2.95 2.45 -6.92
CA ALA A 73 2.57 3.19 -8.12
C ALA A 73 3.32 2.75 -9.38
N SER A 74 4.57 2.30 -9.25
CA SER A 74 5.37 1.82 -10.39
C SER A 74 4.97 0.44 -10.89
N ARG A 75 4.16 -0.29 -10.14
CA ARG A 75 3.80 -1.70 -10.44
C ARG A 75 2.31 -1.92 -10.65
N TYR A 76 1.48 -1.05 -10.09
CA TYR A 76 0.04 -1.26 -10.01
C TYR A 76 -0.74 -0.05 -10.48
N GLY A 77 -1.94 -0.29 -11.00
CA GLY A 77 -2.87 0.76 -11.39
C GLY A 77 -3.59 1.38 -10.19
N ALA A 78 -4.28 2.48 -10.45
CA ALA A 78 -4.96 3.28 -9.43
C ALA A 78 -5.99 2.48 -8.62
N ALA A 79 -6.75 1.58 -9.27
CA ALA A 79 -7.77 0.78 -8.58
C ALA A 79 -7.19 -0.10 -7.49
N ARG A 80 -6.05 -0.72 -7.73
CA ARG A 80 -5.39 -1.58 -6.76
C ARG A 80 -4.76 -0.78 -5.62
N VAL A 81 -4.14 0.34 -5.93
CA VAL A 81 -3.59 1.26 -4.92
C VAL A 81 -4.70 1.82 -4.04
N ARG A 82 -5.83 2.21 -4.64
CA ARG A 82 -7.00 2.68 -3.90
C ARG A 82 -7.51 1.64 -2.90
N HIS A 83 -7.62 0.40 -3.34
CA HIS A 83 -8.05 -0.70 -2.48
C HIS A 83 -7.13 -0.86 -1.26
N GLU A 84 -5.82 -0.80 -1.45
CA GLU A 84 -4.84 -0.88 -0.36
C GLU A 84 -5.00 0.31 0.61
N LEU A 85 -5.12 1.53 0.09
CA LEU A 85 -5.29 2.73 0.92
C LEU A 85 -6.58 2.69 1.74
N LEU A 86 -7.69 2.28 1.13
CA LEU A 86 -8.96 2.14 1.84
C LEU A 86 -8.88 1.07 2.93
N GLY A 87 -8.16 -0.02 2.68
CA GLY A 87 -7.94 -1.09 3.67
C GLY A 87 -7.16 -0.63 4.90
N LYS A 88 -6.45 0.48 4.81
CA LYS A 88 -5.70 1.07 5.93
C LYS A 88 -6.54 2.02 6.78
N GLY A 89 -7.80 2.26 6.42
CA GLY A 89 -8.69 3.13 7.18
C GLY A 89 -8.31 4.60 7.13
N LEU A 90 -7.72 5.05 6.03
CA LEU A 90 -7.32 6.45 5.84
C LEU A 90 -8.51 7.35 5.50
N ASP A 91 -8.37 8.64 5.76
CA ASP A 91 -9.37 9.65 5.40
C ASP A 91 -9.71 9.59 3.91
N ALA A 92 -11.01 9.57 3.60
CA ALA A 92 -11.52 9.47 2.24
C ALA A 92 -11.07 10.63 1.33
N GLU A 93 -10.98 11.84 1.86
CA GLU A 93 -10.49 12.99 1.09
C GLU A 93 -9.02 12.86 0.73
N LEU A 94 -8.22 12.36 1.64
CA LEU A 94 -6.80 12.12 1.42
C LEU A 94 -6.59 11.03 0.36
N VAL A 95 -7.37 9.96 0.42
CA VAL A 95 -7.35 8.89 -0.59
C VAL A 95 -7.78 9.43 -1.95
N LEU A 96 -8.85 10.23 -2.00
CA LEU A 96 -9.34 10.84 -3.24
C LEU A 96 -8.27 11.71 -3.91
N ALA A 97 -7.59 12.56 -3.14
CA ALA A 97 -6.51 13.39 -3.65
C ALA A 97 -5.36 12.56 -4.24
N ALA A 98 -4.97 11.48 -3.54
CA ALA A 98 -3.95 10.55 -4.02
C ALA A 98 -4.38 9.88 -5.33
N MET A 99 -5.64 9.49 -5.46
CA MET A 99 -6.18 8.87 -6.68
C MET A 99 -6.17 9.81 -7.87
N GLN A 100 -6.46 11.09 -7.66
CA GLN A 100 -6.39 12.10 -8.73
C GLN A 100 -4.97 12.23 -9.28
N GLY A 101 -3.96 12.25 -8.40
CA GLY A 101 -2.56 12.27 -8.79
C GLY A 101 -2.14 11.02 -9.56
N LEU A 102 -2.55 9.85 -9.12
CA LEU A 102 -2.26 8.58 -9.80
C LEU A 102 -2.93 8.48 -11.17
N LYS A 103 -4.14 8.97 -11.30
CA LYS A 103 -4.90 8.94 -12.55
C LYS A 103 -4.19 9.74 -13.66
N ALA A 104 -3.58 10.85 -13.30
CA ALA A 104 -2.84 11.69 -14.24
C ALA A 104 -1.64 10.97 -14.89
N THR A 105 -1.04 10.01 -14.19
CA THR A 105 0.16 9.27 -14.63
C THR A 105 -0.11 7.81 -15.00
N GLU A 106 -1.35 7.36 -14.94
CA GLU A 106 -1.69 5.94 -15.05
C GLU A 106 -1.29 5.36 -16.41
N LEU A 107 -1.53 6.08 -17.51
CA LEU A 107 -1.18 5.64 -18.85
C LEU A 107 0.33 5.40 -18.98
N GLU A 108 1.14 6.33 -18.51
CA GLU A 108 2.61 6.22 -18.53
C GLU A 108 3.10 5.03 -17.70
N ARG A 109 2.52 4.87 -16.51
CA ARG A 109 2.88 3.77 -15.62
C ARG A 109 2.47 2.41 -16.19
N ALA A 110 1.30 2.33 -16.81
CA ALA A 110 0.83 1.12 -17.49
C ALA A 110 1.74 0.76 -18.67
N ARG A 111 2.17 1.75 -19.45
CA ARG A 111 3.09 1.56 -20.56
C ARG A 111 4.42 0.98 -20.08
N GLU A 112 4.97 1.50 -19.00
CA GLU A 112 6.22 1.01 -18.43
C GLU A 112 6.09 -0.42 -17.89
N VAL A 113 4.99 -0.72 -17.20
CA VAL A 113 4.69 -2.09 -16.73
C VAL A 113 4.56 -3.05 -17.90
N TRP A 114 3.89 -2.63 -18.97
CA TRP A 114 3.75 -3.42 -20.19
C TRP A 114 5.11 -3.69 -20.85
N ARG A 115 5.96 -2.67 -20.98
CA ARG A 115 7.31 -2.81 -21.57
C ARG A 115 8.15 -3.84 -20.82
N LYS A 116 8.19 -3.75 -19.51
CA LYS A 116 8.99 -4.67 -18.68
C LYS A 116 8.55 -6.12 -18.83
N LYS A 117 7.26 -6.34 -19.07
CA LYS A 117 6.70 -7.69 -19.19
C LYS A 117 6.77 -8.25 -20.60
N PHE A 118 6.48 -7.44 -21.62
CA PHE A 118 6.21 -7.90 -22.98
C PHE A 118 7.22 -7.43 -24.02
N ASP A 119 7.86 -6.29 -23.82
CA ASP A 119 8.77 -5.72 -24.83
C ASP A 119 10.04 -6.54 -24.96
N GLY A 120 10.45 -6.78 -26.21
CA GLY A 120 11.72 -7.46 -26.53
C GLY A 120 11.77 -8.95 -26.22
N LYS A 121 10.67 -9.57 -25.83
CA LYS A 121 10.60 -11.02 -25.58
C LYS A 121 9.95 -11.73 -26.75
N ALA A 122 10.72 -12.61 -27.40
CA ALA A 122 10.22 -13.42 -28.51
C ALA A 122 8.91 -14.16 -28.13
N GLY A 123 7.89 -13.98 -28.94
CA GLY A 123 6.58 -14.66 -28.78
C GLY A 123 5.62 -14.02 -27.78
N VAL A 124 5.95 -12.86 -27.23
CA VAL A 124 5.13 -12.27 -26.14
C VAL A 124 4.27 -11.10 -26.62
N ALA A 125 4.68 -10.41 -27.69
CA ALA A 125 3.88 -9.35 -28.31
C ALA A 125 3.10 -9.89 -29.53
N ALA A 126 2.43 -11.04 -29.37
CA ALA A 126 1.57 -11.53 -30.41
C ALA A 126 0.40 -10.56 -30.60
N SER A 127 0.27 -10.03 -31.81
CA SER A 127 -0.82 -9.13 -32.19
C SER A 127 -2.12 -9.89 -32.50
N ASP A 128 -2.15 -11.21 -32.29
CA ASP A 128 -3.35 -12.01 -32.43
C ASP A 128 -4.31 -11.81 -31.23
N ALA A 129 -5.54 -12.29 -31.36
CA ALA A 129 -6.56 -12.14 -30.33
C ALA A 129 -6.16 -12.75 -28.98
N ALA A 130 -5.46 -13.88 -29.00
CA ALA A 130 -4.99 -14.55 -27.78
C ALA A 130 -3.89 -13.74 -27.08
N GLY A 131 -2.95 -13.19 -27.83
CA GLY A 131 -1.89 -12.34 -27.30
C GLY A 131 -2.43 -11.05 -26.70
N ARG A 132 -3.35 -10.39 -27.40
CA ARG A 132 -4.03 -9.18 -26.87
C ARG A 132 -4.78 -9.49 -25.58
N ALA A 133 -5.54 -10.58 -25.54
CA ALA A 133 -6.28 -10.98 -24.35
C ALA A 133 -5.34 -11.22 -23.15
N LYS A 134 -4.18 -11.83 -23.37
CA LYS A 134 -3.16 -12.06 -22.35
C LYS A 134 -2.62 -10.75 -21.79
N GLN A 135 -2.30 -9.80 -22.66
CA GLN A 135 -1.81 -8.47 -22.26
C GLN A 135 -2.87 -7.71 -21.45
N MET A 136 -4.12 -7.75 -21.89
CA MET A 136 -5.25 -7.12 -21.22
C MET A 136 -5.47 -7.70 -19.83
N ARG A 137 -5.48 -9.01 -19.70
CA ARG A 137 -5.63 -9.69 -18.40
C ARG A 137 -4.50 -9.35 -17.45
N PHE A 138 -3.27 -9.30 -17.96
CA PHE A 138 -2.11 -8.93 -17.14
C PHE A 138 -2.25 -7.51 -16.55
N LEU A 139 -2.60 -6.54 -17.37
CA LEU A 139 -2.76 -5.15 -16.93
C LEU A 139 -3.98 -4.98 -16.02
N ALA A 140 -5.08 -5.67 -16.31
CA ALA A 140 -6.28 -5.66 -15.47
C ALA A 140 -6.00 -6.23 -14.07
N ALA A 141 -5.24 -7.33 -13.98
CA ALA A 141 -4.83 -7.94 -12.71
C ALA A 141 -3.95 -6.99 -11.87
N ARG A 142 -3.25 -6.06 -12.53
CA ARG A 142 -2.45 -5.03 -11.86
C ARG A 142 -3.28 -3.81 -11.44
N GLY A 143 -4.57 -3.77 -11.74
CA GLY A 143 -5.48 -2.71 -11.33
C GLY A 143 -5.53 -1.51 -12.26
N PHE A 144 -5.04 -1.62 -13.50
CA PHE A 144 -5.14 -0.55 -14.50
C PHE A 144 -6.55 -0.46 -15.06
N GLY A 145 -7.01 0.75 -15.40
CA GLY A 145 -8.33 0.98 -15.94
C GLY A 145 -8.49 0.45 -17.36
N ALA A 146 -9.73 0.10 -17.74
CA ALA A 146 -10.04 -0.48 -19.04
C ALA A 146 -9.64 0.43 -20.22
N ASP A 147 -9.86 1.74 -20.08
CA ASP A 147 -9.48 2.71 -21.12
C ASP A 147 -7.98 2.77 -21.33
N VAL A 148 -7.21 2.76 -20.24
CA VAL A 148 -5.74 2.74 -20.26
C VAL A 148 -5.24 1.45 -20.91
N ILE A 149 -5.81 0.32 -20.54
CA ILE A 149 -5.45 -0.99 -21.09
C ILE A 149 -5.68 -1.02 -22.61
N ARG A 150 -6.84 -0.57 -23.07
CA ARG A 150 -7.15 -0.52 -24.50
C ARG A 150 -6.14 0.32 -25.28
N ARG A 151 -5.76 1.47 -24.73
CA ARG A 151 -4.77 2.36 -25.37
C ARG A 151 -3.39 1.72 -25.46
N ILE A 152 -2.95 1.05 -24.40
CA ILE A 152 -1.64 0.38 -24.38
C ILE A 152 -1.61 -0.78 -25.39
N VAL A 153 -2.63 -1.63 -25.40
CA VAL A 153 -2.69 -2.79 -26.29
C VAL A 153 -2.81 -2.38 -27.76
N ALA A 154 -3.61 -1.34 -28.07
CA ALA A 154 -3.72 -0.80 -29.42
C ALA A 154 -2.41 -0.22 -29.94
N GLN A 155 -1.65 0.48 -29.08
CA GLN A 155 -0.34 1.07 -29.44
C GLN A 155 0.75 0.02 -29.67
N SER A 156 0.59 -1.18 -29.19
CA SER A 156 1.55 -2.28 -29.40
C SER A 156 1.42 -2.96 -30.77
N GLU A 157 0.40 -2.59 -31.54
CA GLU A 157 0.16 -3.12 -32.90
C GLU A 157 0.87 -2.31 -34.01
N ASP A 158 1.33 -1.10 -33.68
CA ASP A 158 2.08 -0.23 -34.59
C ASP A 158 3.60 -0.43 -34.44
#